data_e9bc536fae5842c0f2ccfd077ed9afd5
#
_entry.id   e9bc536fae5842c0f2ccfd077ed9afd5
#
_cell.length_a   1.000
_cell.length_b   1.000
_cell.length_c   1.000
_cell.angle_alpha   90.00
_cell.angle_beta   90.00
_cell.angle_gamma   90.00
#
_symmetry.space_group_name_H-M   'P 1'
#
loop_
_entity.id
_entity.type
_entity.pdbx_description
1 polymer ?
#
loop_
_entity_poly.entity_id
_entity_poly.type
_entity_poly.pdbx_seq_one_letter_code
_entity_poly.pdbx_strand_id
1 'polypeptide(L)'
;MNDEVPDEGDYDAGRGRGEFDNITPEDFIHGGGSGHGNPPGWLGPSDINRARHQMPIAYVEIVPVRTDEMGRISQVGSLLRVSEDGSIERTLITGRVLYHETLREAIARNVAKDLGDIALPLLPIGLQPFTVAEFFPTPGLSEYYDPRQHAIALC
;
A
#
# COMPACT_ATOMS: atom_id res chain seq x y z
N MET A 1 4.34 -49.79 19.22
CA MET A 1 3.72 -48.45 19.31
C MET A 1 4.40 -47.66 18.21
N ASN A 2 3.81 -47.69 17.01
CA ASN A 2 4.37 -47.11 15.81
C ASN A 2 3.82 -45.70 15.67
N ASP A 3 4.66 -44.72 15.79
CA ASP A 3 4.35 -43.32 15.45
C ASP A 3 4.46 -43.17 13.92
N GLU A 4 3.31 -43.19 13.28
CA GLU A 4 3.15 -42.86 11.87
C GLU A 4 3.23 -41.36 11.72
N VAL A 5 4.30 -40.88 11.05
CA VAL A 5 4.46 -39.49 10.60
C VAL A 5 3.49 -39.29 9.43
N PRO A 6 2.65 -38.24 9.42
CA PRO A 6 1.78 -37.96 8.29
C PRO A 6 2.61 -37.55 7.08
N ASP A 7 2.31 -38.19 5.97
CA ASP A 7 2.82 -37.93 4.62
C ASP A 7 2.64 -36.46 4.25
N GLU A 8 3.73 -35.79 3.88
CA GLU A 8 3.71 -34.45 3.31
C GLU A 8 3.05 -34.53 1.93
N GLY A 9 1.76 -34.23 1.90
CA GLY A 9 0.95 -34.20 0.68
C GLY A 9 1.52 -33.23 -0.34
N ASP A 10 1.70 -33.74 -1.54
CA ASP A 10 2.04 -33.09 -2.80
C ASP A 10 1.39 -31.70 -2.93
N TYR A 11 2.19 -30.66 -2.78
CA TYR A 11 1.82 -29.32 -3.22
C TYR A 11 1.87 -29.31 -4.75
N ASP A 12 0.69 -29.36 -5.35
CA ASP A 12 0.49 -29.21 -6.80
C ASP A 12 1.14 -27.92 -7.33
N ALA A 13 2.36 -28.03 -7.83
CA ALA A 13 3.14 -26.96 -8.44
C ALA A 13 2.66 -26.60 -9.86
N GLY A 14 1.40 -26.92 -10.21
CA GLY A 14 0.91 -26.92 -11.58
C GLY A 14 -0.14 -25.90 -11.97
N ARG A 15 -0.45 -24.87 -11.16
CA ARG A 15 -1.42 -23.85 -11.59
C ARG A 15 -0.87 -22.43 -11.48
N GLY A 16 -0.63 -21.80 -12.64
CA GLY A 16 -0.58 -20.35 -12.79
C GLY A 16 0.75 -19.71 -13.11
N ARG A 17 1.61 -20.35 -13.87
CA ARG A 17 2.67 -19.63 -14.59
C ARG A 17 2.16 -19.22 -15.96
N GLY A 18 1.50 -18.12 -16.12
CA GLY A 18 1.04 -17.76 -17.45
C GLY A 18 0.65 -16.31 -17.68
N GLU A 19 0.31 -15.58 -16.64
CA GLU A 19 -0.26 -14.24 -16.83
C GLU A 19 0.59 -13.11 -16.24
N PHE A 20 1.59 -13.43 -15.42
CA PHE A 20 2.45 -12.44 -14.75
C PHE A 20 3.89 -12.39 -15.27
N ASP A 21 4.31 -13.32 -16.12
CA ASP A 21 5.70 -13.41 -16.61
C ASP A 21 6.10 -12.30 -17.61
N ASN A 22 5.14 -11.47 -18.04
CA ASN A 22 5.37 -10.37 -19.00
C ASN A 22 5.16 -8.97 -18.42
N ILE A 23 5.04 -8.83 -17.09
CA ILE A 23 4.91 -7.51 -16.47
C ILE A 23 6.29 -6.88 -16.41
N THR A 24 6.49 -5.79 -17.14
CA THR A 24 7.73 -5.02 -17.12
C THR A 24 7.67 -3.93 -16.03
N PRO A 25 8.82 -3.49 -15.49
CA PRO A 25 8.86 -2.33 -14.58
C PRO A 25 8.18 -1.08 -15.16
N GLU A 26 8.13 -0.97 -16.49
CA GLU A 26 7.53 0.15 -17.22
C GLU A 26 6.00 0.16 -17.10
N ASP A 27 5.36 -1.01 -16.93
CA ASP A 27 3.92 -1.11 -16.72
C ASP A 27 3.45 -0.48 -15.41
N PHE A 28 4.36 -0.34 -14.42
CA PHE A 28 4.10 0.32 -13.15
C PHE A 28 4.28 1.83 -13.19
N ILE A 29 5.13 2.34 -14.10
CA ILE A 29 5.51 3.75 -14.16
C ILE A 29 4.51 4.58 -14.99
N HIS A 30 3.84 3.96 -15.95
CA HIS A 30 2.95 4.63 -16.91
C HIS A 30 1.45 4.47 -16.56
N GLY A 31 1.06 4.54 -15.31
CA GLY A 31 -0.34 4.62 -14.87
C GLY A 31 -1.10 5.88 -15.33
N GLY A 32 -0.58 6.63 -16.30
CA GLY A 32 -1.15 7.85 -16.88
C GLY A 32 -1.71 7.70 -18.31
N GLY A 33 -1.86 6.48 -18.81
CA GLY A 33 -2.46 6.22 -20.12
C GLY A 33 -3.97 5.96 -20.01
N SER A 34 -4.77 6.60 -20.84
CA SER A 34 -6.21 6.46 -21.01
C SER A 34 -6.67 5.08 -21.50
N GLY A 35 -6.11 4.02 -20.98
CA GLY A 35 -6.49 2.63 -21.21
C GLY A 35 -7.14 2.05 -19.96
N HIS A 36 -8.32 1.50 -20.10
CA HIS A 36 -9.25 1.06 -19.06
C HIS A 36 -8.80 -0.22 -18.34
N GLY A 37 -7.64 -0.23 -17.70
CA GLY A 37 -7.17 -1.36 -16.90
C GLY A 37 -6.61 -0.91 -15.55
N ASN A 38 -6.92 -1.64 -14.48
CA ASN A 38 -6.24 -1.45 -13.20
C ASN A 38 -4.76 -1.84 -13.36
N PRO A 39 -3.83 -1.18 -12.62
CA PRO A 39 -2.43 -1.56 -12.65
C PRO A 39 -2.25 -3.02 -12.23
N PRO A 40 -1.19 -3.69 -12.68
CA PRO A 40 -0.85 -5.03 -12.24
C PRO A 40 -0.86 -5.15 -10.71
N GLY A 41 -1.32 -6.27 -10.18
CA GLY A 41 -1.47 -6.46 -8.73
C GLY A 41 -2.68 -5.76 -8.10
N TRP A 42 -3.51 -5.08 -8.88
CA TRP A 42 -4.75 -4.49 -8.37
C TRP A 42 -5.81 -5.56 -8.16
N LEU A 43 -6.28 -5.69 -6.93
CA LEU A 43 -7.39 -6.57 -6.59
C LEU A 43 -8.73 -5.86 -6.78
N GLY A 44 -9.68 -6.54 -7.40
CA GLY A 44 -11.07 -6.09 -7.48
C GLY A 44 -11.75 -6.03 -6.10
N PRO A 45 -12.95 -5.40 -5.98
CA PRO A 45 -13.62 -5.22 -4.70
C PRO A 45 -13.85 -6.51 -3.91
N SER A 46 -14.23 -7.60 -4.56
CA SER A 46 -14.44 -8.90 -3.92
C SER A 46 -13.14 -9.52 -3.41
N ASP A 47 -12.07 -9.42 -4.20
CA ASP A 47 -10.79 -10.05 -3.86
C ASP A 47 -10.07 -9.30 -2.76
N ILE A 48 -10.08 -7.95 -2.79
CA ILE A 48 -9.53 -7.16 -1.70
C ILE A 48 -10.31 -7.37 -0.40
N ASN A 49 -11.64 -7.53 -0.48
CA ASN A 49 -12.43 -7.83 0.72
C ASN A 49 -12.09 -9.20 1.30
N ARG A 50 -11.89 -10.21 0.46
CA ARG A 50 -11.41 -11.53 0.89
C ARG A 50 -10.02 -11.45 1.53
N ALA A 51 -9.07 -10.75 0.90
CA ALA A 51 -7.72 -10.58 1.41
C ALA A 51 -7.71 -9.91 2.80
N ARG A 52 -8.53 -8.87 3.01
CA ARG A 52 -8.68 -8.16 4.29
C ARG A 52 -9.09 -9.06 5.46
N HIS A 53 -9.82 -10.14 5.19
CA HIS A 53 -10.26 -11.11 6.20
C HIS A 53 -9.26 -12.26 6.42
N GLN A 54 -8.25 -12.38 5.58
CA GLN A 54 -7.33 -13.52 5.59
C GLN A 54 -5.89 -13.15 5.93
N MET A 55 -5.50 -11.89 5.69
CA MET A 55 -4.12 -11.46 5.87
C MET A 55 -4.03 -9.97 6.18
N PRO A 56 -2.97 -9.53 6.88
CA PRO A 56 -2.67 -8.10 7.01
C PRO A 56 -2.41 -7.47 5.65
N ILE A 57 -2.90 -6.26 5.44
CA ILE A 57 -2.67 -5.51 4.21
C ILE A 57 -1.56 -4.50 4.44
N ALA A 58 -0.52 -4.54 3.61
CA ALA A 58 0.58 -3.59 3.65
C ALA A 58 0.17 -2.25 3.00
N TYR A 59 0.47 -1.15 3.69
CA TYR A 59 0.23 0.23 3.24
C TYR A 59 1.51 1.06 3.32
N VAL A 60 1.59 2.06 2.47
CA VAL A 60 2.50 3.20 2.67
C VAL A 60 1.67 4.38 3.16
N GLU A 61 2.18 5.09 4.16
CA GLU A 61 1.67 6.37 4.62
C GLU A 61 2.75 7.42 4.49
N ILE A 62 2.47 8.46 3.73
CA ILE A 62 3.45 9.47 3.33
C ILE A 62 3.07 10.80 3.97
N VAL A 63 4.00 11.36 4.71
CA VAL A 63 3.87 12.65 5.37
C VAL A 63 4.63 13.70 4.56
N PRO A 64 3.96 14.58 3.81
CA PRO A 64 4.63 15.69 3.15
C PRO A 64 5.18 16.64 4.20
N VAL A 65 6.44 17.03 4.07
CA VAL A 65 7.08 17.96 5.00
C VAL A 65 7.76 19.11 4.25
N ARG A 66 7.81 20.27 4.88
CA ARG A 66 8.67 21.37 4.46
C ARG A 66 9.81 21.47 5.45
N THR A 67 11.03 21.63 4.95
CA THR A 67 12.22 21.85 5.77
C THR A 67 12.67 23.30 5.72
N ASP A 68 13.33 23.76 6.78
CA ASP A 68 14.06 25.03 6.80
C ASP A 68 15.44 24.89 6.13
N GLU A 69 16.21 25.99 6.08
CA GLU A 69 17.54 26.04 5.47
C GLU A 69 18.56 25.09 6.18
N MET A 70 18.28 24.67 7.40
CA MET A 70 19.08 23.73 8.19
C MET A 70 18.60 22.27 8.05
N GLY A 71 17.63 22.02 7.18
CA GLY A 71 17.06 20.69 6.97
C GLY A 71 16.08 20.21 8.07
N ARG A 72 15.69 21.08 9.01
CA ARG A 72 14.73 20.71 10.06
C ARG A 72 13.30 20.86 9.56
N ILE A 73 12.43 19.95 9.96
CA ILE A 73 11.01 20.01 9.59
C ILE A 73 10.40 21.27 10.20
N SER A 74 9.88 22.14 9.34
CA SER A 74 9.22 23.39 9.71
C SER A 74 7.69 23.31 9.56
N GLN A 75 7.19 22.47 8.67
CA GLN A 75 5.77 22.26 8.44
C GLN A 75 5.49 20.81 8.04
N VAL A 76 4.30 20.34 8.40
CA VAL A 76 3.76 19.04 7.99
C VAL A 76 2.51 19.28 7.17
N GLY A 77 2.42 18.62 6.01
CA GLY A 77 1.27 18.68 5.12
C GLY A 77 0.27 17.56 5.39
N SER A 78 -0.98 17.82 5.07
CA SER A 78 -2.05 16.82 5.02
C SER A 78 -2.99 17.12 3.88
N LEU A 79 -3.65 16.09 3.36
CA LEU A 79 -4.72 16.26 2.37
C LEU A 79 -6.04 16.58 3.08
N LEU A 80 -6.88 17.37 2.42
CA LEU A 80 -8.28 17.51 2.79
C LEU A 80 -9.10 16.61 1.87
N ARG A 81 -9.85 15.70 2.46
CA ARG A 81 -10.77 14.80 1.74
C ARG A 81 -12.18 15.00 2.25
N VAL A 82 -13.12 14.89 1.34
CA VAL A 82 -14.55 14.88 1.69
C VAL A 82 -14.94 13.42 1.89
N SER A 83 -15.42 13.08 3.09
CA SER A 83 -15.95 11.77 3.43
C SER A 83 -17.32 11.54 2.80
N GLU A 84 -17.80 10.29 2.80
CA GLU A 84 -19.10 9.92 2.22
C GLU A 84 -20.28 10.65 2.87
N ASP A 85 -20.15 11.03 4.15
CA ASP A 85 -21.13 11.81 4.90
C ASP A 85 -21.05 13.34 4.63
N GLY A 86 -20.12 13.76 3.77
CA GLY A 86 -19.88 15.18 3.43
C GLY A 86 -18.98 15.93 4.42
N SER A 87 -18.45 15.28 5.45
CA SER A 87 -17.48 15.89 6.36
C SER A 87 -16.11 16.07 5.68
N ILE A 88 -15.35 17.08 6.13
CA ILE A 88 -13.98 17.32 5.66
C ILE A 88 -13.01 16.72 6.66
N GLU A 89 -12.23 15.74 6.20
CA GLU A 89 -11.22 15.08 7.00
C GLU A 89 -9.80 15.43 6.53
N ARG A 90 -8.90 15.46 7.50
CA ARG A 90 -7.46 15.55 7.21
C ARG A 90 -6.88 14.15 7.16
N THR A 91 -6.24 13.83 6.03
CA THR A 91 -5.63 12.52 5.81
C THR A 91 -4.18 12.68 5.36
N LEU A 92 -3.39 11.62 5.53
CA LEU A 92 -2.08 11.49 4.89
C LEU A 92 -2.27 11.00 3.46
N ILE A 93 -1.20 11.06 2.67
CA ILE A 93 -1.13 10.36 1.39
C ILE A 93 -0.95 8.90 1.73
N THR A 94 -1.92 8.06 1.39
CA THR A 94 -1.91 6.64 1.76
C THR A 94 -2.34 5.76 0.60
N GLY A 95 -1.82 4.55 0.57
CA GLY A 95 -2.24 3.54 -0.37
C GLY A 95 -1.64 2.17 -0.11
N ARG A 96 -2.33 1.14 -0.57
CA ARG A 96 -1.84 -0.24 -0.47
C ARG A 96 -0.57 -0.41 -1.31
N VAL A 97 0.33 -1.23 -0.82
CA VAL A 97 1.40 -1.80 -1.65
C VAL A 97 0.77 -2.89 -2.51
N LEU A 98 0.96 -2.84 -3.82
CA LEU A 98 0.43 -3.83 -4.74
C LEU A 98 1.37 -5.03 -4.85
N TYR A 99 0.84 -6.13 -5.35
CA TYR A 99 1.66 -7.32 -5.61
C TYR A 99 2.76 -7.00 -6.64
N HIS A 100 3.99 -7.42 -6.38
CA HIS A 100 5.20 -7.10 -7.15
C HIS A 100 5.60 -5.61 -7.21
N GLU A 101 4.97 -4.75 -6.43
CA GLU A 101 5.33 -3.34 -6.33
C GLU A 101 6.36 -3.14 -5.22
N THR A 102 7.43 -2.43 -5.48
CA THR A 102 8.35 -1.99 -4.44
C THR A 102 7.73 -0.86 -3.60
N LEU A 103 8.22 -0.64 -2.37
CA LEU A 103 7.75 0.47 -1.54
C LEU A 103 7.93 1.83 -2.24
N ARG A 104 9.04 2.00 -2.99
CA ARG A 104 9.29 3.24 -3.73
C ARG A 104 8.26 3.47 -4.82
N GLU A 105 7.89 2.45 -5.56
CA GLU A 105 6.85 2.51 -6.59
C GLU A 105 5.48 2.80 -5.98
N ALA A 106 5.13 2.13 -4.87
CA ALA A 106 3.90 2.41 -4.13
C ALA A 106 3.83 3.87 -3.67
N ILE A 107 4.93 4.41 -3.13
CA ILE A 107 5.04 5.82 -2.72
C ILE A 107 4.87 6.73 -3.94
N ALA A 108 5.62 6.50 -5.02
CA ALA A 108 5.54 7.33 -6.22
C ALA A 108 4.14 7.34 -6.81
N ARG A 109 3.50 6.18 -6.94
CA ARG A 109 2.13 6.04 -7.44
C ARG A 109 1.11 6.81 -6.59
N ASN A 110 1.20 6.71 -5.26
CA ASN A 110 0.27 7.43 -4.38
C ASN A 110 0.55 8.94 -4.33
N VAL A 111 1.80 9.37 -4.39
CA VAL A 111 2.18 10.79 -4.50
C VAL A 111 1.68 11.38 -5.82
N ALA A 112 1.90 10.69 -6.95
CA ALA A 112 1.40 11.13 -8.26
C ALA A 112 -0.13 11.23 -8.27
N LYS A 113 -0.82 10.26 -7.68
CA LYS A 113 -2.29 10.26 -7.56
C LYS A 113 -2.82 11.46 -6.78
N ASP A 114 -2.20 11.82 -5.66
CA ASP A 114 -2.74 12.80 -4.72
C ASP A 114 -2.16 14.21 -4.92
N LEU A 115 -0.92 14.35 -5.39
CA LEU A 115 -0.22 15.63 -5.61
C LEU A 115 0.15 15.91 -7.07
N GLY A 116 -0.01 14.92 -7.96
CA GLY A 116 0.41 14.99 -9.35
C GLY A 116 1.90 14.68 -9.53
N ASP A 117 2.29 14.45 -10.80
CA ASP A 117 3.65 14.04 -11.18
C ASP A 117 4.72 15.09 -10.84
N ILE A 118 4.32 16.35 -10.68
CA ILE A 118 5.23 17.46 -10.30
C ILE A 118 5.89 17.23 -8.93
N ALA A 119 5.30 16.42 -8.09
CA ALA A 119 5.85 16.11 -6.76
C ALA A 119 6.90 14.98 -6.79
N LEU A 120 6.97 14.17 -7.84
CA LEU A 120 7.86 13.01 -7.93
C LEU A 120 9.35 13.35 -7.82
N PRO A 121 9.88 14.45 -8.42
CA PRO A 121 11.28 14.81 -8.28
C PRO A 121 11.70 15.18 -6.85
N LEU A 122 10.74 15.44 -5.98
CA LEU A 122 10.98 15.80 -4.58
C LEU A 122 11.10 14.56 -3.66
N LEU A 123 10.85 13.35 -4.18
CA LEU A 123 10.99 12.12 -3.41
C LEU A 123 12.45 11.86 -3.07
N PRO A 124 12.78 11.55 -1.79
CA PRO A 124 14.14 11.21 -1.39
C PRO A 124 14.66 9.98 -2.15
N ILE A 125 15.96 9.91 -2.38
CA ILE A 125 16.61 8.76 -3.03
C ILE A 125 16.50 7.53 -2.13
N GLY A 126 16.77 7.67 -0.84
CA GLY A 126 16.60 6.61 0.17
C GLY A 126 15.27 6.78 0.88
N LEU A 127 14.38 5.82 0.73
CA LEU A 127 13.10 5.79 1.43
C LEU A 127 13.18 4.69 2.49
N GLN A 128 13.15 5.11 3.74
CA GLN A 128 13.02 4.21 4.90
C GLN A 128 11.87 4.70 5.76
N PRO A 129 11.00 3.80 6.22
CA PRO A 129 9.94 4.19 7.12
C PRO A 129 10.56 4.68 8.44
N PHE A 130 10.09 5.78 8.97
CA PHE A 130 10.49 6.29 10.28
C PHE A 130 9.69 5.62 11.40
N THR A 131 8.55 5.02 11.07
CA THR A 131 7.76 4.21 12.00
C THR A 131 6.91 3.20 11.25
N VAL A 132 6.38 2.22 11.99
CA VAL A 132 5.39 1.26 11.51
C VAL A 132 4.18 1.37 12.43
N ALA A 133 2.99 1.51 11.84
CA ALA A 133 1.73 1.53 12.56
C ALA A 133 0.91 0.28 12.22
N GLU A 134 0.31 -0.34 13.24
CA GLU A 134 -0.57 -1.48 13.08
C GLU A 134 -2.01 -1.07 13.37
N PHE A 135 -2.89 -1.29 12.42
CA PHE A 135 -4.32 -1.03 12.52
C PHE A 135 -5.07 -2.35 12.64
N PHE A 136 -5.91 -2.49 13.66
CA PHE A 136 -6.71 -3.69 13.86
C PHE A 136 -8.20 -3.40 13.74
N PRO A 137 -8.99 -4.38 13.25
CA PRO A 137 -10.46 -4.29 13.25
C PRO A 137 -11.08 -4.56 14.64
N THR A 138 -10.26 -4.89 15.62
CA THR A 138 -10.68 -5.14 17.01
C THR A 138 -10.27 -3.97 17.88
N PRO A 139 -11.22 -3.22 18.47
CA PRO A 139 -10.90 -2.09 19.34
C PRO A 139 -10.02 -2.51 20.54
N GLY A 140 -9.01 -1.70 20.84
CA GLY A 140 -8.15 -1.90 22.00
C GLY A 140 -7.02 -2.92 21.82
N LEU A 141 -6.88 -3.52 20.63
CA LEU A 141 -5.77 -4.43 20.34
C LEU A 141 -4.48 -3.67 19.99
N SER A 142 -4.60 -2.48 19.41
CA SER A 142 -3.51 -1.53 19.20
C SER A 142 -3.99 -0.09 19.45
N GLU A 143 -3.08 0.88 19.32
CA GLU A 143 -3.42 2.32 19.39
C GLU A 143 -4.28 2.78 18.21
N TYR A 144 -4.19 2.07 17.07
CA TYR A 144 -4.86 2.44 15.83
C TYR A 144 -5.96 1.43 15.48
N TYR A 145 -7.11 1.97 15.10
CA TYR A 145 -8.30 1.19 14.78
C TYR A 145 -8.72 1.43 13.33
N ASP A 146 -8.90 0.35 12.57
CA ASP A 146 -9.56 0.36 11.25
C ASP A 146 -10.61 -0.77 11.22
N PRO A 147 -11.90 -0.47 11.28
CA PRO A 147 -12.95 -1.50 11.31
C PRO A 147 -12.99 -2.39 10.07
N ARG A 148 -12.31 -2.00 9.00
CA ARG A 148 -12.35 -2.68 7.70
C ARG A 148 -11.34 -3.80 7.58
N GLN A 149 -10.21 -3.74 8.34
CA GLN A 149 -9.08 -4.63 8.07
C GLN A 149 -7.99 -4.60 9.16
N HIS A 150 -7.20 -5.67 9.20
CA HIS A 150 -5.87 -5.60 9.79
C HIS A 150 -4.92 -5.00 8.75
N ALA A 151 -4.24 -3.91 9.08
CA ALA A 151 -3.28 -3.27 8.20
C ALA A 151 -1.95 -2.96 8.89
N ILE A 152 -0.86 -3.01 8.12
CA ILE A 152 0.47 -2.60 8.54
C ILE A 152 0.88 -1.43 7.66
N ALA A 153 0.99 -0.25 8.24
CA ALA A 153 1.39 0.96 7.54
C ALA A 153 2.86 1.27 7.78
N LEU A 154 3.58 1.47 6.70
CA LEU A 154 4.97 1.91 6.65
C LEU A 154 4.97 3.43 6.46
N CYS A 155 5.27 4.20 7.52
CA CYS A 155 5.21 5.66 7.54
C CYS A 155 6.57 6.29 7.26
#